data_5d60e57f8d4097bbf541a925dd3011b5
#
_entry.id   5d60e57f8d4097bbf541a925dd3011b5
#
_cell.length_a   1.000
_cell.length_b   1.000
_cell.length_c   1.000
_cell.angle_alpha   90.00
_cell.angle_beta   90.00
_cell.angle_gamma   90.00
#
_symmetry.space_group_name_H-M   'P 1'
#
loop_
_entity.id
_entity.type
_entity.pdbx_description
1 polymer ?
#
loop_
_entity_poly.entity_id
_entity_poly.type
_entity_poly.pdbx_seq_one_letter_code
_entity_poly.pdbx_strand_id
1 'polypeptide(L)'
;MNWTVDVPIDQLPALPPLPVDLRARLDEALARPAAQQPGWDPAQARAMRTVLESVPPVTVPSEVERLADQLAAVARGEAFLLQGGDCAETFADNTEPHIRANIRTLLQMAVVLTYGASLPVVKVARIAGQYAKPRSADTDALGLKSYRGDMINGFAPEAAVREHDPSRLVRAYANSSATMNLVRALTSSGLASLHLVHDWNREFVRTSPAGARYETLAGEIDRGLRFMSACGVSDRNLDTADIYASHEALVIDYERAMLRLSEEFGEPRLYDLSAHYVWIGERTRQLDGAHIGFAEVIANPIGVKMGPTMTPELAVEYVERLDPHNRPGRLTLVSRLGNHKVRDLLPPIIEKVQATGHQVIWQCDPMHGNTHESSTGYKTRHFDRIVDEVQGFFEVHRALGTHPGGIHVEITGENVTECLGGAQDISDTDLSGRYETACDPRLNTQQSLELAFLVAEMLRD
;
A
#
# COMPACT_ATOMS: atom_id res chain seq x y z
N MET A 1 -7.69 12.15 25.66
CA MET A 1 -7.15 13.51 25.52
C MET A 1 -8.09 14.24 24.58
N ASN A 2 -8.86 15.20 25.07
CA ASN A 2 -9.66 16.04 24.19
C ASN A 2 -8.70 16.99 23.45
N TRP A 3 -8.53 16.77 22.18
CA TRP A 3 -7.89 17.72 21.28
C TRP A 3 -8.91 18.84 21.02
N THR A 4 -9.08 19.75 21.99
CA THR A 4 -9.76 21.01 21.77
C THR A 4 -8.79 21.91 21.02
N VAL A 5 -9.15 22.26 19.79
CA VAL A 5 -8.47 23.33 19.07
C VAL A 5 -8.74 24.60 19.86
N ASP A 6 -7.71 25.17 20.48
CA ASP A 6 -7.83 26.40 21.30
C ASP A 6 -8.21 27.63 20.47
N VAL A 7 -8.18 27.50 19.15
CA VAL A 7 -8.59 28.51 18.18
C VAL A 7 -9.97 28.13 17.62
N PRO A 8 -10.96 29.04 17.63
CA PRO A 8 -12.24 28.81 16.99
C PRO A 8 -12.07 28.39 15.53
N ILE A 9 -12.88 27.41 15.07
CA ILE A 9 -12.74 26.80 13.73
C ILE A 9 -12.87 27.85 12.61
N ASP A 10 -13.69 28.87 12.81
CA ASP A 10 -13.88 30.00 11.88
C ASP A 10 -12.68 30.97 11.81
N GLN A 11 -11.69 30.82 12.70
CA GLN A 11 -10.45 31.58 12.70
C GLN A 11 -9.24 30.80 12.18
N LEU A 12 -9.45 29.54 11.78
CA LEU A 12 -8.39 28.74 11.18
C LEU A 12 -8.06 29.25 9.75
N PRO A 13 -6.78 29.15 9.33
CA PRO A 13 -6.40 29.57 7.99
C PRO A 13 -7.09 28.73 6.93
N ALA A 14 -7.72 29.39 5.96
CA ALA A 14 -8.32 28.72 4.82
C ALA A 14 -7.27 28.42 3.74
N LEU A 15 -7.48 27.33 3.00
CA LEU A 15 -6.68 27.03 1.82
C LEU A 15 -6.95 28.08 0.72
N PRO A 16 -5.94 28.35 -0.15
CA PRO A 16 -6.16 29.14 -1.34
C PRO A 16 -7.30 28.58 -2.19
N PRO A 17 -8.11 29.43 -2.85
CA PRO A 17 -9.18 28.97 -3.71
C PRO A 17 -8.62 28.20 -4.90
N LEU A 18 -9.27 27.10 -5.27
CA LEU A 18 -8.93 26.35 -6.47
C LEU A 18 -9.32 27.12 -7.74
N PRO A 19 -8.60 26.94 -8.86
CA PRO A 19 -9.06 27.36 -10.19
C PRO A 19 -10.50 26.89 -10.46
N VAL A 20 -11.28 27.69 -11.17
CA VAL A 20 -12.73 27.47 -11.34
C VAL A 20 -13.06 26.11 -11.96
N ASP A 21 -12.33 25.71 -12.99
CA ASP A 21 -12.49 24.44 -13.68
C ASP A 21 -12.11 23.25 -12.79
N LEU A 22 -11.02 23.35 -12.06
CA LEU A 22 -10.58 22.32 -11.12
C LEU A 22 -11.55 22.16 -9.94
N ARG A 23 -12.07 23.29 -9.44
CA ARG A 23 -13.13 23.30 -8.42
C ARG A 23 -14.39 22.60 -8.93
N ALA A 24 -14.86 22.93 -10.13
CA ALA A 24 -16.04 22.33 -10.71
C ALA A 24 -15.90 20.81 -10.88
N ARG A 25 -14.75 20.33 -11.38
CA ARG A 25 -14.46 18.90 -11.51
C ARG A 25 -14.43 18.20 -10.15
N LEU A 26 -13.82 18.80 -9.14
CA LEU A 26 -13.78 18.24 -7.78
C LEU A 26 -15.19 18.17 -7.17
N ASP A 27 -15.97 19.24 -7.28
CA ASP A 27 -17.34 19.29 -6.73
C ASP A 27 -18.24 18.26 -7.44
N GLU A 28 -18.13 18.09 -8.76
CA GLU A 28 -18.82 17.04 -9.51
C GLU A 28 -18.42 15.63 -9.03
N ALA A 29 -17.11 15.37 -8.88
CA ALA A 29 -16.59 14.09 -8.40
C ALA A 29 -17.13 13.75 -7.00
N LEU A 30 -17.12 14.72 -6.10
CA LEU A 30 -17.56 14.54 -4.70
C LEU A 30 -19.09 14.49 -4.55
N ALA A 31 -19.85 14.91 -5.55
CA ALA A 31 -21.31 14.78 -5.58
C ALA A 31 -21.79 13.38 -5.98
N ARG A 32 -20.89 12.54 -6.54
CA ARG A 32 -21.18 11.14 -6.91
C ARG A 32 -21.38 10.27 -5.66
N PRO A 33 -22.11 9.14 -5.73
CA PRO A 33 -22.27 8.22 -4.62
C PRO A 33 -20.93 7.71 -4.10
N ALA A 34 -20.69 7.83 -2.79
CA ALA A 34 -19.47 7.34 -2.13
C ALA A 34 -19.78 6.07 -1.34
N ALA A 35 -19.27 4.94 -1.82
CA ALA A 35 -19.44 3.65 -1.15
C ALA A 35 -18.59 3.57 0.14
N GLN A 36 -19.02 2.75 1.09
CA GLN A 36 -18.27 2.43 2.31
C GLN A 36 -17.96 3.63 3.22
N GLN A 37 -18.66 4.76 3.09
CA GLN A 37 -18.42 5.93 3.93
C GLN A 37 -18.93 5.75 5.36
N PRO A 38 -18.29 6.38 6.36
CA PRO A 38 -18.76 6.38 7.72
C PRO A 38 -20.10 7.10 7.88
N GLY A 39 -20.99 6.56 8.72
CA GLY A 39 -22.25 7.19 9.08
C GLY A 39 -22.08 8.12 10.30
N TRP A 40 -21.32 9.17 10.16
CA TRP A 40 -21.13 10.21 11.20
C TRP A 40 -21.92 11.49 10.90
N ASP A 41 -22.00 12.39 11.89
CA ASP A 41 -22.67 13.66 11.74
C ASP A 41 -21.93 14.55 10.72
N PRO A 42 -22.62 15.03 9.66
CA PRO A 42 -21.97 15.83 8.61
C PRO A 42 -21.43 17.19 9.06
N ALA A 43 -21.98 17.79 10.12
CA ALA A 43 -21.48 19.07 10.63
C ALA A 43 -20.18 18.87 11.41
N GLN A 44 -20.11 17.82 12.23
CA GLN A 44 -18.88 17.45 12.92
C GLN A 44 -17.78 17.02 11.92
N ALA A 45 -18.13 16.24 10.90
CA ALA A 45 -17.17 15.87 9.86
C ALA A 45 -16.61 17.10 9.12
N ARG A 46 -17.47 18.07 8.78
CA ARG A 46 -17.00 19.36 8.20
C ARG A 46 -16.07 20.12 9.12
N ALA A 47 -16.38 20.17 10.42
CA ALA A 47 -15.50 20.82 11.39
C ALA A 47 -14.10 20.16 11.42
N MET A 48 -14.03 18.83 11.41
CA MET A 48 -12.75 18.10 11.38
C MET A 48 -11.99 18.31 10.07
N ARG A 49 -12.71 18.37 8.92
CA ARG A 49 -12.06 18.72 7.65
C ARG A 49 -11.43 20.11 7.69
N THR A 50 -12.13 21.12 8.19
CA THR A 50 -11.57 22.48 8.33
C THR A 50 -10.30 22.49 9.18
N VAL A 51 -10.27 21.71 10.26
CA VAL A 51 -9.04 21.53 11.05
C VAL A 51 -7.91 20.93 10.23
N LEU A 52 -8.19 19.86 9.46
CA LEU A 52 -7.19 19.19 8.64
C LEU A 52 -6.74 20.05 7.44
N GLU A 53 -7.60 20.85 6.87
CA GLU A 53 -7.25 21.82 5.82
C GLU A 53 -6.27 22.88 6.32
N SER A 54 -6.31 23.22 7.62
CA SER A 54 -5.45 24.25 8.23
C SER A 54 -4.05 23.77 8.67
N VAL A 55 -3.80 22.45 8.66
CA VAL A 55 -2.50 21.89 9.10
C VAL A 55 -1.59 21.56 7.90
N PRO A 56 -0.26 21.43 8.13
CA PRO A 56 0.65 20.95 7.07
C PRO A 56 0.26 19.56 6.58
N PRO A 57 0.39 19.25 5.29
CA PRO A 57 0.11 17.91 4.78
C PRO A 57 1.14 16.88 5.25
N VAL A 58 0.84 15.59 5.09
CA VAL A 58 1.73 14.47 5.48
C VAL A 58 2.91 14.34 4.52
N THR A 59 2.69 14.61 3.23
CA THR A 59 3.70 14.55 2.17
C THR A 59 3.75 15.87 1.40
N VAL A 60 4.66 15.98 0.42
CA VAL A 60 4.79 17.19 -0.40
C VAL A 60 4.77 16.84 -1.90
N PRO A 61 4.36 17.76 -2.79
CA PRO A 61 4.25 17.51 -4.22
C PRO A 61 5.54 16.97 -4.86
N SER A 62 6.70 17.47 -4.46
CA SER A 62 8.00 17.03 -4.98
C SER A 62 8.34 15.56 -4.65
N GLU A 63 7.89 15.04 -3.51
CA GLU A 63 8.01 13.60 -3.19
C GLU A 63 7.07 12.76 -4.06
N VAL A 64 5.86 13.26 -4.31
CA VAL A 64 4.87 12.58 -5.17
C VAL A 64 5.35 12.49 -6.61
N GLU A 65 5.87 13.59 -7.17
CA GLU A 65 6.43 13.60 -8.55
C GLU A 65 7.68 12.70 -8.65
N ARG A 66 8.56 12.69 -7.64
CA ARG A 66 9.70 11.76 -7.60
C ARG A 66 9.25 10.30 -7.63
N LEU A 67 8.19 9.96 -6.89
CA LEU A 67 7.60 8.62 -6.97
C LEU A 67 7.03 8.35 -8.36
N ALA A 68 6.32 9.31 -8.96
CA ALA A 68 5.75 9.16 -10.30
C ALA A 68 6.83 8.86 -11.35
N ASP A 69 7.99 9.52 -11.27
CA ASP A 69 9.14 9.24 -12.15
C ASP A 69 9.69 7.83 -11.97
N GLN A 70 9.81 7.36 -10.73
CA GLN A 70 10.23 5.98 -10.44
C GLN A 70 9.21 4.95 -10.91
N LEU A 71 7.91 5.23 -10.74
CA LEU A 71 6.84 4.37 -11.23
C LEU A 71 6.75 4.38 -12.76
N ALA A 72 7.13 5.47 -13.42
CA ALA A 72 7.25 5.49 -14.87
C ALA A 72 8.32 4.49 -15.36
N ALA A 73 9.42 4.34 -14.63
CA ALA A 73 10.41 3.30 -14.93
C ALA A 73 9.84 1.88 -14.73
N VAL A 74 9.00 1.68 -13.70
CA VAL A 74 8.28 0.39 -13.52
C VAL A 74 7.36 0.09 -14.69
N ALA A 75 6.59 1.09 -15.17
CA ALA A 75 5.69 0.93 -16.31
C ALA A 75 6.42 0.53 -17.60
N ARG A 76 7.69 0.96 -17.76
CA ARG A 76 8.56 0.61 -18.90
C ARG A 76 9.34 -0.69 -18.72
N GLY A 77 9.20 -1.38 -17.58
CA GLY A 77 9.97 -2.59 -17.28
C GLY A 77 11.42 -2.34 -16.84
N GLU A 78 11.75 -1.11 -16.45
CA GLU A 78 13.09 -0.68 -16.02
C GLU A 78 13.26 -0.70 -14.50
N ALA A 79 12.21 -0.98 -13.74
CA ALA A 79 12.18 -1.10 -12.29
C ALA A 79 11.08 -2.06 -11.85
N PHE A 80 11.10 -2.46 -10.57
CA PHE A 80 10.09 -3.33 -9.96
C PHE A 80 9.44 -2.63 -8.75
N LEU A 81 8.13 -2.74 -8.60
CA LEU A 81 7.37 -2.13 -7.50
C LEU A 81 7.16 -3.12 -6.35
N LEU A 82 7.74 -2.84 -5.20
CA LEU A 82 7.42 -3.53 -3.94
C LEU A 82 6.50 -2.62 -3.10
N GLN A 83 5.24 -3.04 -2.95
CA GLN A 83 4.31 -2.40 -2.04
C GLN A 83 3.97 -3.35 -0.89
N GLY A 84 4.26 -2.94 0.36
CA GLY A 84 4.05 -3.82 1.51
C GLY A 84 3.91 -3.07 2.83
N GLY A 85 3.26 -3.73 3.80
CA GLY A 85 3.06 -3.22 5.15
C GLY A 85 1.75 -3.70 5.77
N ASP A 86 1.29 -3.07 6.82
CA ASP A 86 0.14 -3.52 7.59
C ASP A 86 -1.15 -3.65 6.76
N CYS A 87 -1.97 -4.60 7.14
CA CYS A 87 -3.34 -4.73 6.63
C CYS A 87 -4.15 -3.48 6.98
N ALA A 88 -4.18 -3.13 8.27
CA ALA A 88 -4.70 -1.90 8.82
C ALA A 88 -3.82 -1.49 9.98
N GLU A 89 -3.33 -0.25 9.94
CA GLU A 89 -2.63 0.35 11.08
C GLU A 89 -3.63 0.62 12.21
N THR A 90 -3.15 0.52 13.45
CA THR A 90 -3.89 0.96 14.63
C THR A 90 -3.18 2.11 15.32
N PHE A 91 -3.92 2.92 16.08
CA PHE A 91 -3.29 3.97 16.89
C PHE A 91 -2.45 3.41 18.04
N ALA A 92 -2.71 2.17 18.44
CA ALA A 92 -1.96 1.48 19.49
C ALA A 92 -0.59 1.02 19.00
N ASP A 93 -0.52 0.55 17.75
CA ASP A 93 0.70 0.03 17.13
C ASP A 93 1.57 1.15 16.52
N ASN A 94 1.12 2.41 16.57
CA ASN A 94 1.93 3.54 16.10
C ASN A 94 3.08 3.83 17.08
N THR A 95 3.99 2.89 17.18
CA THR A 95 5.17 2.92 18.03
C THR A 95 6.46 2.83 17.24
N GLU A 96 7.54 3.40 17.74
CA GLU A 96 8.85 3.35 17.07
C GLU A 96 9.32 1.92 16.80
N PRO A 97 9.24 0.94 17.73
CA PRO A 97 9.66 -0.43 17.46
C PRO A 97 8.86 -1.09 16.32
N HIS A 98 7.54 -0.91 16.30
CA HIS A 98 6.68 -1.48 15.26
C HIS A 98 6.98 -0.88 13.87
N ILE A 99 7.05 0.45 13.77
CA ILE A 99 7.38 1.15 12.53
C ILE A 99 8.76 0.72 12.03
N ARG A 100 9.76 0.67 12.90
CA ARG A 100 11.12 0.24 12.58
C ARG A 100 11.14 -1.20 12.06
N ALA A 101 10.40 -2.13 12.68
CA ALA A 101 10.34 -3.52 12.29
C ALA A 101 9.72 -3.68 10.90
N ASN A 102 8.63 -2.96 10.61
CA ASN A 102 7.97 -2.96 9.30
C ASN A 102 8.89 -2.40 8.19
N ILE A 103 9.56 -1.27 8.45
CA ILE A 103 10.52 -0.68 7.51
C ILE A 103 11.71 -1.60 7.28
N ARG A 104 12.25 -2.23 8.33
CA ARG A 104 13.31 -3.24 8.23
C ARG A 104 12.91 -4.38 7.30
N THR A 105 11.73 -4.98 7.50
CA THR A 105 11.24 -6.09 6.66
C THR A 105 11.09 -5.66 5.20
N LEU A 106 10.52 -4.49 4.95
CA LEU A 106 10.38 -3.95 3.59
C LEU A 106 11.74 -3.72 2.91
N LEU A 107 12.73 -3.20 3.62
CA LEU A 107 14.08 -3.00 3.11
C LEU A 107 14.79 -4.32 2.82
N GLN A 108 14.64 -5.33 3.69
CA GLN A 108 15.20 -6.66 3.48
C GLN A 108 14.64 -7.30 2.21
N MET A 109 13.31 -7.25 2.01
CA MET A 109 12.66 -7.72 0.78
C MET A 109 13.17 -6.96 -0.44
N ALA A 110 13.28 -5.62 -0.35
CA ALA A 110 13.74 -4.79 -1.46
C ALA A 110 15.16 -5.13 -1.92
N VAL A 111 16.08 -5.40 -1.01
CA VAL A 111 17.47 -5.80 -1.35
C VAL A 111 17.49 -7.14 -2.09
N VAL A 112 16.72 -8.12 -1.60
CA VAL A 112 16.61 -9.45 -2.25
C VAL A 112 16.04 -9.31 -3.66
N LEU A 113 14.96 -8.55 -3.81
CA LEU A 113 14.30 -8.32 -5.10
C LEU A 113 15.18 -7.52 -6.07
N THR A 114 15.88 -6.49 -5.59
CA THR A 114 16.80 -5.70 -6.42
C THR A 114 17.87 -6.60 -7.04
N TYR A 115 18.43 -7.51 -6.24
CA TYR A 115 19.43 -8.44 -6.75
C TYR A 115 18.82 -9.47 -7.70
N GLY A 116 17.65 -10.04 -7.36
CA GLY A 116 16.95 -11.02 -8.20
C GLY A 116 16.55 -10.47 -9.55
N ALA A 117 15.91 -9.30 -9.56
CA ALA A 117 15.46 -8.63 -10.78
C ALA A 117 16.61 -8.02 -11.60
N SER A 118 17.77 -7.76 -10.99
CA SER A 118 18.81 -6.87 -11.56
C SER A 118 18.26 -5.50 -11.98
N LEU A 119 17.20 -5.04 -11.29
CA LEU A 119 16.48 -3.78 -11.52
C LEU A 119 16.35 -3.00 -10.21
N PRO A 120 16.25 -1.67 -10.27
CA PRO A 120 15.85 -0.88 -9.10
C PRO A 120 14.50 -1.33 -8.56
N VAL A 121 14.34 -1.35 -7.23
CA VAL A 121 13.07 -1.63 -6.56
C VAL A 121 12.51 -0.35 -5.96
N VAL A 122 11.34 0.07 -6.43
CA VAL A 122 10.55 1.17 -5.88
C VAL A 122 9.82 0.67 -4.64
N LYS A 123 10.07 1.30 -3.49
CA LYS A 123 9.55 0.88 -2.19
C LYS A 123 8.38 1.76 -1.77
N VAL A 124 7.18 1.21 -1.80
CA VAL A 124 5.95 1.86 -1.37
C VAL A 124 5.41 1.13 -0.15
N ALA A 125 5.42 1.78 1.01
CA ALA A 125 4.94 1.19 2.24
C ALA A 125 3.45 1.43 2.44
N ARG A 126 2.72 0.41 2.89
CA ARG A 126 1.36 0.54 3.43
C ARG A 126 1.49 1.05 4.87
N ILE A 127 1.64 2.37 5.01
CA ILE A 127 1.99 3.03 6.27
C ILE A 127 1.54 4.49 6.25
N ALA A 128 1.39 5.07 7.41
CA ALA A 128 1.07 6.49 7.62
C ALA A 128 -0.26 6.92 6.98
N GLY A 129 -1.30 6.07 7.13
CA GLY A 129 -2.62 6.39 6.61
C GLY A 129 -3.57 5.20 6.47
N GLN A 130 -3.09 3.96 6.54
CA GLN A 130 -3.93 2.77 6.37
C GLN A 130 -4.77 2.49 7.64
N TYR A 131 -5.45 3.52 8.17
CA TYR A 131 -6.29 3.45 9.38
C TYR A 131 -7.77 3.18 9.08
N ALA A 132 -8.13 2.89 7.84
CA ALA A 132 -9.51 2.59 7.44
C ALA A 132 -9.57 1.33 6.57
N LYS A 133 -10.65 0.56 6.73
CA LYS A 133 -10.90 -0.67 5.96
C LYS A 133 -12.36 -0.79 5.55
N PRO A 134 -12.66 -1.14 4.29
CA PRO A 134 -14.03 -1.46 3.88
C PRO A 134 -14.48 -2.78 4.50
N ARG A 135 -15.75 -2.89 4.84
CA ARG A 135 -16.33 -4.10 5.46
C ARG A 135 -17.48 -4.63 4.63
N SER A 136 -17.64 -5.95 4.63
CA SER A 136 -18.73 -6.63 3.91
C SER A 136 -20.07 -6.53 4.64
N ALA A 137 -20.04 -6.35 5.97
CA ALA A 137 -21.21 -6.24 6.82
C ALA A 137 -21.11 -4.99 7.70
N ASP A 138 -22.23 -4.35 7.98
CA ASP A 138 -22.30 -3.16 8.83
C ASP A 138 -22.18 -3.50 10.32
N THR A 139 -22.52 -4.73 10.68
CA THR A 139 -22.40 -5.26 12.05
C THR A 139 -21.54 -6.51 12.08
N ASP A 140 -20.86 -6.74 13.20
CA ASP A 140 -20.10 -7.95 13.48
C ASP A 140 -20.97 -9.08 14.08
N ALA A 141 -20.37 -10.22 14.42
CA ALA A 141 -21.04 -11.37 15.01
C ALA A 141 -21.66 -11.08 16.40
N LEU A 142 -21.25 -10.01 17.06
CA LEU A 142 -21.81 -9.56 18.35
C LEU A 142 -22.98 -8.58 18.16
N GLY A 143 -23.36 -8.26 16.91
CA GLY A 143 -24.41 -7.28 16.61
C GLY A 143 -23.95 -5.82 16.79
N LEU A 144 -22.66 -5.58 17.01
CA LEU A 144 -22.07 -4.25 17.10
C LEU A 144 -21.69 -3.73 15.72
N LYS A 145 -21.62 -2.41 15.54
CA LYS A 145 -21.06 -1.82 14.31
C LYS A 145 -19.68 -2.46 14.04
N SER A 146 -19.46 -2.89 12.80
CA SER A 146 -18.16 -3.44 12.39
C SER A 146 -17.03 -2.48 12.68
N TYR A 147 -15.90 -2.98 13.16
CA TYR A 147 -14.66 -2.20 13.20
C TYR A 147 -14.22 -1.89 11.77
N ARG A 148 -14.13 -0.61 11.44
CA ARG A 148 -13.78 -0.09 10.11
C ARG A 148 -12.40 0.58 10.06
N GLY A 149 -11.60 0.39 11.11
CA GLY A 149 -10.29 1.03 11.29
C GLY A 149 -10.34 2.22 12.23
N ASP A 150 -9.19 2.51 12.82
CA ASP A 150 -9.07 3.51 13.88
C ASP A 150 -9.39 4.94 13.44
N MET A 151 -9.35 5.23 12.15
CA MET A 151 -9.82 6.51 11.58
C MET A 151 -11.33 6.69 11.73
N ILE A 152 -12.09 5.61 11.86
CA ILE A 152 -13.56 5.64 11.85
C ILE A 152 -14.14 5.34 13.23
N ASN A 153 -13.72 4.20 13.85
CA ASN A 153 -14.20 3.75 15.15
C ASN A 153 -13.15 2.93 15.90
N GLY A 154 -13.40 2.60 17.16
CA GLY A 154 -12.46 1.82 17.96
C GLY A 154 -12.67 0.31 17.83
N PHE A 155 -11.64 -0.47 18.20
CA PHE A 155 -11.63 -1.93 18.06
C PHE A 155 -12.37 -2.66 19.21
N ALA A 156 -12.41 -2.09 20.42
CA ALA A 156 -13.01 -2.76 21.57
C ALA A 156 -14.49 -3.13 21.31
N PRO A 157 -14.97 -4.30 21.80
CA PRO A 157 -16.33 -4.80 21.55
C PRO A 157 -17.37 -4.13 22.47
N GLU A 158 -17.40 -2.80 22.43
CA GLU A 158 -18.32 -1.95 23.21
C GLU A 158 -19.08 -1.02 22.26
N ALA A 159 -20.39 -0.92 22.41
CA ALA A 159 -21.25 -0.16 21.50
C ALA A 159 -20.78 1.29 21.33
N ALA A 160 -20.43 1.97 22.43
CA ALA A 160 -19.96 3.35 22.40
C ALA A 160 -18.59 3.51 21.67
N VAL A 161 -17.71 2.51 21.77
CA VAL A 161 -16.40 2.50 21.08
C VAL A 161 -16.55 2.22 19.59
N ARG A 162 -17.58 1.47 19.22
CA ARG A 162 -17.91 1.13 17.81
C ARG A 162 -18.70 2.20 17.08
N GLU A 163 -19.14 3.28 17.76
CA GLU A 163 -19.74 4.43 17.09
C GLU A 163 -18.73 5.13 16.20
N HIS A 164 -19.21 5.64 15.03
CA HIS A 164 -18.36 6.37 14.11
C HIS A 164 -18.12 7.79 14.65
N ASP A 165 -16.86 8.16 14.80
CA ASP A 165 -16.44 9.42 15.41
C ASP A 165 -15.50 10.19 14.45
N PRO A 166 -15.96 11.32 13.86
CA PRO A 166 -15.13 12.09 12.93
C PRO A 166 -13.92 12.77 13.59
N SER A 167 -13.89 12.94 14.92
CA SER A 167 -12.70 13.48 15.61
C SER A 167 -11.45 12.58 15.43
N ARG A 168 -11.66 11.33 15.11
CA ARG A 168 -10.61 10.34 14.84
C ARG A 168 -9.82 10.67 13.56
N LEU A 169 -10.36 11.46 12.63
CA LEU A 169 -9.66 11.96 11.45
C LEU A 169 -8.42 12.77 11.83
N VAL A 170 -8.54 13.66 12.80
CA VAL A 170 -7.43 14.48 13.30
C VAL A 170 -6.38 13.61 14.00
N ARG A 171 -6.83 12.59 14.74
CA ARG A 171 -5.91 11.64 15.37
C ARG A 171 -5.17 10.78 14.34
N ALA A 172 -5.86 10.33 13.28
CA ALA A 172 -5.24 9.60 12.17
C ALA A 172 -4.16 10.44 11.48
N TYR A 173 -4.46 11.71 11.19
CA TYR A 173 -3.47 12.66 10.66
C TYR A 173 -2.25 12.81 11.58
N ALA A 174 -2.45 13.01 12.88
CA ALA A 174 -1.34 13.18 13.83
C ALA A 174 -0.44 11.94 13.85
N ASN A 175 -1.03 10.73 13.86
CA ASN A 175 -0.28 9.48 13.77
C ASN A 175 0.45 9.34 12.41
N SER A 176 -0.22 9.63 11.29
CA SER A 176 0.40 9.59 9.96
C SER A 176 1.60 10.52 9.84
N SER A 177 1.46 11.76 10.33
CA SER A 177 2.55 12.75 10.32
C SER A 177 3.71 12.33 11.19
N ALA A 178 3.46 11.80 12.40
CA ALA A 178 4.50 11.27 13.29
C ALA A 178 5.22 10.07 12.66
N THR A 179 4.48 9.15 12.07
CA THR A 179 5.03 8.00 11.36
C THR A 179 5.94 8.43 10.20
N MET A 180 5.48 9.34 9.33
CA MET A 180 6.29 9.80 8.20
C MET A 180 7.55 10.57 8.64
N ASN A 181 7.47 11.35 9.71
CA ASN A 181 8.66 11.99 10.28
C ASN A 181 9.67 10.92 10.74
N LEU A 182 9.21 9.88 11.43
CA LEU A 182 10.08 8.78 11.88
C LEU A 182 10.64 7.98 10.69
N VAL A 183 9.84 7.66 9.69
CA VAL A 183 10.31 6.95 8.48
C VAL A 183 11.42 7.74 7.80
N ARG A 184 11.23 9.04 7.54
CA ARG A 184 12.27 9.90 6.96
C ARG A 184 13.55 9.94 7.81
N ALA A 185 13.42 10.03 9.12
CA ALA A 185 14.57 9.99 10.02
C ALA A 185 15.31 8.65 9.99
N LEU A 186 14.60 7.54 10.02
CA LEU A 186 15.18 6.18 9.98
C LEU A 186 15.90 5.91 8.65
N THR A 187 15.28 6.28 7.52
CA THR A 187 15.85 6.02 6.19
C THR A 187 17.02 6.94 5.83
N SER A 188 17.17 8.07 6.51
CA SER A 188 18.31 8.99 6.35
C SER A 188 19.43 8.79 7.39
N SER A 189 19.22 7.98 8.43
CA SER A 189 20.16 7.78 9.54
C SER A 189 20.92 6.44 9.51
N GLY A 190 21.03 5.80 8.34
CA GLY A 190 21.78 4.56 8.16
C GLY A 190 21.00 3.26 8.40
N LEU A 191 19.71 3.29 8.80
CA LEU A 191 18.87 2.08 8.85
C LEU A 191 18.70 1.45 7.46
N ALA A 192 18.74 2.27 6.41
CA ALA A 192 18.61 1.85 5.03
C ALA A 192 19.96 1.47 4.37
N SER A 193 21.05 1.43 5.15
CA SER A 193 22.35 0.97 4.64
C SER A 193 22.26 -0.41 4.04
N LEU A 194 22.66 -0.56 2.77
CA LEU A 194 22.63 -1.85 2.09
C LEU A 194 23.44 -2.92 2.80
N HIS A 195 24.56 -2.55 3.44
CA HIS A 195 25.37 -3.48 4.22
C HIS A 195 24.62 -4.00 5.44
N LEU A 196 24.00 -3.11 6.21
CA LEU A 196 23.22 -3.48 7.38
C LEU A 196 22.00 -4.33 7.01
N VAL A 197 21.27 -3.93 5.96
CA VAL A 197 20.10 -4.71 5.48
C VAL A 197 20.54 -6.09 4.98
N HIS A 198 21.70 -6.19 4.30
CA HIS A 198 22.22 -7.47 3.86
C HIS A 198 22.64 -8.36 5.04
N ASP A 199 23.24 -7.81 6.10
CA ASP A 199 23.58 -8.57 7.32
C ASP A 199 22.32 -9.20 7.96
N TRP A 200 21.19 -8.50 7.98
CA TRP A 200 19.91 -9.05 8.42
C TRP A 200 19.42 -10.18 7.50
N ASN A 201 19.60 -10.05 6.18
CA ASN A 201 19.23 -11.10 5.23
C ASN A 201 20.11 -12.34 5.43
N ARG A 202 21.40 -12.18 5.71
CA ARG A 202 22.30 -13.31 6.06
C ARG A 202 21.89 -13.98 7.37
N GLU A 203 21.43 -13.21 8.36
CA GLU A 203 20.91 -13.77 9.61
C GLU A 203 19.66 -14.62 9.34
N PHE A 204 18.73 -14.13 8.53
CA PHE A 204 17.55 -14.89 8.10
C PHE A 204 17.96 -16.19 7.42
N VAL A 205 18.85 -16.16 6.44
CA VAL A 205 19.32 -17.36 5.73
C VAL A 205 19.94 -18.37 6.69
N ARG A 206 20.67 -17.92 7.71
CA ARG A 206 21.30 -18.80 8.72
C ARG A 206 20.29 -19.40 9.69
N THR A 207 19.20 -18.71 10.01
CA THR A 207 18.26 -19.09 11.08
C THR A 207 16.95 -19.67 10.57
N SER A 208 16.58 -19.39 9.32
CA SER A 208 15.37 -19.93 8.71
C SER A 208 15.50 -21.40 8.34
N PRO A 209 14.47 -22.23 8.56
CA PRO A 209 14.44 -23.60 8.06
C PRO A 209 14.63 -23.73 6.53
N ALA A 210 14.18 -22.72 5.76
CA ALA A 210 14.40 -22.65 4.31
C ALA A 210 15.74 -22.03 3.91
N GLY A 211 16.57 -21.59 4.87
CA GLY A 211 17.76 -20.77 4.61
C GLY A 211 18.77 -21.40 3.67
N ALA A 212 18.98 -22.71 3.76
CA ALA A 212 19.90 -23.44 2.88
C ALA A 212 19.57 -23.26 1.38
N ARG A 213 18.29 -23.09 1.02
CA ARG A 213 17.85 -22.83 -0.36
C ARG A 213 18.35 -21.47 -0.87
N TYR A 214 18.45 -20.48 0.03
CA TYR A 214 18.75 -19.09 -0.33
C TYR A 214 20.22 -18.70 -0.09
N GLU A 215 21.06 -19.63 0.40
CA GLU A 215 22.47 -19.36 0.73
C GLU A 215 23.28 -18.89 -0.49
N THR A 216 23.03 -19.48 -1.65
CA THR A 216 23.69 -19.09 -2.90
C THR A 216 23.39 -17.63 -3.25
N LEU A 217 22.11 -17.24 -3.25
CA LEU A 217 21.66 -15.88 -3.58
C LEU A 217 22.22 -14.86 -2.58
N ALA A 218 22.15 -15.15 -1.27
CA ALA A 218 22.73 -14.28 -0.25
C ALA A 218 24.25 -14.11 -0.41
N GLY A 219 24.97 -15.19 -0.76
CA GLY A 219 26.40 -15.16 -1.06
C GLY A 219 26.74 -14.34 -2.32
N GLU A 220 25.86 -14.32 -3.30
CA GLU A 220 26.01 -13.50 -4.51
C GLU A 220 25.80 -12.01 -4.21
N ILE A 221 24.80 -11.65 -3.39
CA ILE A 221 24.58 -10.29 -2.91
C ILE A 221 25.83 -9.79 -2.17
N ASP A 222 26.38 -10.60 -1.28
CA ASP A 222 27.62 -10.28 -0.53
C ASP A 222 28.80 -9.99 -1.46
N ARG A 223 28.98 -10.79 -2.52
CA ARG A 223 30.02 -10.52 -3.54
C ARG A 223 29.77 -9.22 -4.29
N GLY A 224 28.52 -8.93 -4.64
CA GLY A 224 28.13 -7.68 -5.31
C GLY A 224 28.41 -6.43 -4.46
N LEU A 225 28.04 -6.48 -3.18
CA LEU A 225 28.32 -5.39 -2.23
C LEU A 225 29.83 -5.16 -2.03
N ARG A 226 30.62 -6.23 -1.87
CA ARG A 226 32.10 -6.13 -1.77
C ARG A 226 32.71 -5.56 -3.05
N PHE A 227 32.19 -5.93 -4.23
CA PHE A 227 32.66 -5.38 -5.50
C PHE A 227 32.38 -3.88 -5.59
N MET A 228 31.17 -3.42 -5.27
CA MET A 228 30.82 -2.00 -5.26
C MET A 228 31.72 -1.20 -4.31
N SER A 229 31.93 -1.72 -3.10
CA SER A 229 32.83 -1.12 -2.12
C SER A 229 34.28 -1.03 -2.65
N ALA A 230 34.78 -2.09 -3.28
CA ALA A 230 36.12 -2.11 -3.89
C ALA A 230 36.25 -1.12 -5.05
N CYS A 231 35.16 -0.83 -5.78
CA CYS A 231 35.11 0.19 -6.84
C CYS A 231 35.02 1.64 -6.30
N GLY A 232 34.98 1.82 -4.98
CA GLY A 232 34.92 3.14 -4.36
C GLY A 232 33.53 3.79 -4.41
N VAL A 233 32.48 2.99 -4.60
CA VAL A 233 31.10 3.47 -4.42
C VAL A 233 30.95 3.83 -2.95
N SER A 234 30.75 5.13 -2.66
CA SER A 234 30.75 5.64 -1.29
C SER A 234 29.48 5.21 -0.56
N ASP A 235 29.62 4.90 0.73
CA ASP A 235 28.55 4.46 1.62
C ASP A 235 27.35 5.45 1.63
N ARG A 236 27.59 6.76 1.40
CA ARG A 236 26.51 7.76 1.39
C ARG A 236 25.38 7.48 0.41
N ASN A 237 25.67 6.91 -0.77
CA ASN A 237 24.65 6.55 -1.75
C ASN A 237 23.99 5.19 -1.45
N LEU A 238 24.60 4.41 -0.54
CA LEU A 238 24.11 3.11 -0.12
C LEU A 238 23.43 3.15 1.26
N ASP A 239 23.50 4.29 1.95
CA ASP A 239 23.01 4.47 3.33
C ASP A 239 21.61 5.05 3.42
N THR A 240 21.03 5.50 2.30
CA THR A 240 19.70 6.10 2.26
C THR A 240 18.80 5.37 1.27
N ALA A 241 17.52 5.32 1.57
CA ALA A 241 16.51 4.79 0.65
C ALA A 241 15.25 5.63 0.70
N ASP A 242 14.68 5.93 -0.46
CA ASP A 242 13.33 6.48 -0.53
C ASP A 242 12.32 5.38 -0.17
N ILE A 243 11.45 5.69 0.80
CA ILE A 243 10.27 4.90 1.14
C ILE A 243 9.07 5.83 1.08
N TYR A 244 8.12 5.45 0.24
CA TYR A 244 6.90 6.23 0.00
C TYR A 244 5.73 5.64 0.78
N ALA A 245 4.91 6.49 1.39
CA ALA A 245 3.68 6.09 2.06
C ALA A 245 2.55 5.84 1.08
N SER A 246 1.70 4.87 1.39
CA SER A 246 0.48 4.58 0.65
C SER A 246 -0.63 4.04 1.53
N HIS A 247 -1.89 4.32 1.16
CA HIS A 247 -3.07 3.74 1.78
C HIS A 247 -4.26 3.68 0.81
N GLU A 248 -5.33 2.97 1.19
CA GLU A 248 -6.60 3.00 0.47
C GLU A 248 -7.28 4.36 0.66
N ALA A 249 -7.54 5.08 -0.42
CA ALA A 249 -8.30 6.33 -0.38
C ALA A 249 -9.79 6.02 -0.13
N LEU A 250 -10.09 5.56 1.10
CA LEU A 250 -11.41 5.06 1.48
C LEU A 250 -12.32 6.17 2.02
N VAL A 251 -11.80 6.97 2.95
CA VAL A 251 -12.59 7.98 3.68
C VAL A 251 -12.46 9.32 2.98
N ILE A 252 -13.44 9.64 2.12
CA ILE A 252 -13.41 10.84 1.27
C ILE A 252 -13.25 12.13 2.09
N ASP A 253 -13.81 12.20 3.29
CA ASP A 253 -13.62 13.35 4.17
C ASP A 253 -12.16 13.58 4.59
N TYR A 254 -11.39 12.51 4.77
CA TYR A 254 -9.96 12.59 5.08
C TYR A 254 -9.13 13.01 3.87
N GLU A 255 -9.31 12.30 2.75
CA GLU A 255 -8.55 12.55 1.52
C GLU A 255 -8.79 13.97 0.99
N ARG A 256 -10.07 14.39 0.97
CA ARG A 256 -10.44 15.75 0.56
C ARG A 256 -9.77 16.82 1.41
N ALA A 257 -9.64 16.62 2.72
CA ALA A 257 -9.02 17.59 3.63
C ALA A 257 -7.50 17.73 3.42
N MET A 258 -6.87 16.70 2.83
CA MET A 258 -5.44 16.69 2.54
C MET A 258 -5.09 17.21 1.14
N LEU A 259 -6.08 17.63 0.33
CA LEU A 259 -5.84 18.20 -0.99
C LEU A 259 -5.07 19.52 -0.92
N ARG A 260 -4.04 19.64 -1.74
CA ARG A 260 -3.27 20.88 -1.91
C ARG A 260 -3.02 21.14 -3.40
N LEU A 261 -3.20 22.41 -3.79
CA LEU A 261 -2.83 22.89 -5.13
C LEU A 261 -1.33 23.18 -5.16
N SER A 262 -0.65 22.77 -6.22
CA SER A 262 0.74 23.15 -6.50
C SER A 262 0.93 23.54 -7.96
N GLU A 263 1.74 24.56 -8.20
CA GLU A 263 2.16 25.05 -9.51
C GLU A 263 3.66 24.80 -9.75
N GLU A 264 4.35 24.10 -8.86
CA GLU A 264 5.81 23.87 -8.92
C GLU A 264 6.24 23.11 -10.18
N PHE A 265 5.34 22.32 -10.77
CA PHE A 265 5.63 21.44 -11.91
C PHE A 265 4.93 21.88 -13.20
N GLY A 266 4.75 23.17 -13.38
CA GLY A 266 4.13 23.78 -14.56
C GLY A 266 2.66 24.15 -14.32
N GLU A 267 1.71 23.45 -14.97
CA GLU A 267 0.29 23.76 -14.78
C GLU A 267 -0.19 23.42 -13.36
N PRO A 268 -1.18 24.16 -12.83
CA PRO A 268 -1.77 23.90 -11.53
C PRO A 268 -2.28 22.46 -11.43
N ARG A 269 -1.80 21.71 -10.44
CA ARG A 269 -2.20 20.33 -10.16
C ARG A 269 -2.68 20.19 -8.72
N LEU A 270 -3.71 19.37 -8.55
CA LEU A 270 -4.24 19.05 -7.23
C LEU A 270 -3.66 17.73 -6.75
N TYR A 271 -2.99 17.77 -5.61
CA TYR A 271 -2.39 16.58 -4.98
C TYR A 271 -3.16 16.20 -3.73
N ASP A 272 -3.42 14.92 -3.57
CA ASP A 272 -3.77 14.33 -2.28
C ASP A 272 -2.48 14.07 -1.49
N LEU A 273 -2.21 14.94 -0.54
CA LEU A 273 -1.00 14.88 0.27
C LEU A 273 -1.20 14.15 1.61
N SER A 274 -2.22 13.32 1.69
CA SER A 274 -2.39 12.31 2.74
C SER A 274 -1.33 11.22 2.66
N ALA A 275 -0.87 10.91 1.41
CA ALA A 275 0.21 9.97 1.10
C ALA A 275 0.86 10.33 -0.24
N HIS A 276 1.91 9.57 -0.63
CA HIS A 276 2.53 9.72 -1.96
C HIS A 276 1.73 8.98 -3.04
N TYR A 277 1.18 7.82 -2.67
CA TYR A 277 0.43 6.92 -3.53
C TYR A 277 -0.85 6.49 -2.83
N VAL A 278 -1.96 6.52 -3.54
CA VAL A 278 -3.24 6.04 -3.02
C VAL A 278 -3.82 4.96 -3.94
N TRP A 279 -4.63 4.05 -3.39
CA TRP A 279 -5.35 3.11 -4.23
C TRP A 279 -6.84 3.10 -3.95
N ILE A 280 -7.60 2.75 -4.98
CA ILE A 280 -9.03 2.51 -4.90
C ILE A 280 -9.26 1.02 -4.68
N GLY A 281 -9.97 0.68 -3.61
CA GLY A 281 -10.27 -0.69 -3.24
C GLY A 281 -11.34 -1.34 -4.12
N GLU A 282 -11.42 -2.67 -4.08
CA GLU A 282 -12.41 -3.46 -4.84
C GLU A 282 -13.87 -3.06 -4.55
N ARG A 283 -14.15 -2.64 -3.30
CA ARG A 283 -15.52 -2.27 -2.87
C ARG A 283 -15.89 -0.82 -3.15
N THR A 284 -14.94 0.00 -3.61
CA THR A 284 -15.13 1.44 -3.81
C THR A 284 -14.82 1.90 -5.24
N ARG A 285 -14.57 0.95 -6.15
CA ARG A 285 -14.19 1.22 -7.54
C ARG A 285 -15.37 1.37 -8.52
N GLN A 286 -16.58 1.69 -8.06
CA GLN A 286 -17.69 1.97 -8.97
C GLN A 286 -17.33 3.13 -9.91
N LEU A 287 -17.45 2.94 -11.22
CA LEU A 287 -17.05 3.94 -12.22
C LEU A 287 -17.72 5.29 -12.00
N ASP A 288 -19.01 5.29 -11.64
CA ASP A 288 -19.77 6.51 -11.34
C ASP A 288 -19.71 6.89 -9.85
N GLY A 289 -18.77 6.30 -9.10
CA GLY A 289 -18.57 6.56 -7.69
C GLY A 289 -17.62 7.73 -7.42
N ALA A 290 -17.76 8.32 -6.23
CA ALA A 290 -16.95 9.45 -5.79
C ALA A 290 -15.44 9.11 -5.70
N HIS A 291 -15.07 7.86 -5.37
CA HIS A 291 -13.67 7.45 -5.28
C HIS A 291 -12.97 7.49 -6.64
N ILE A 292 -13.60 6.99 -7.69
CA ILE A 292 -13.07 7.09 -9.05
C ILE A 292 -13.06 8.56 -9.50
N GLY A 293 -14.13 9.30 -9.27
CA GLY A 293 -14.16 10.73 -9.58
C GLY A 293 -13.07 11.53 -8.86
N PHE A 294 -12.81 11.24 -7.59
CA PHE A 294 -11.72 11.85 -6.83
C PHE A 294 -10.34 11.49 -7.46
N ALA A 295 -10.14 10.22 -7.80
CA ALA A 295 -8.94 9.75 -8.46
C ALA A 295 -8.69 10.40 -9.84
N GLU A 296 -9.76 10.75 -10.60
CA GLU A 296 -9.67 11.47 -11.87
C GLU A 296 -9.12 12.90 -11.71
N VAL A 297 -9.25 13.51 -10.54
CA VAL A 297 -8.91 14.93 -10.31
C VAL A 297 -7.52 15.10 -9.71
N ILE A 298 -7.03 14.16 -8.91
CA ILE A 298 -5.74 14.27 -8.25
C ILE A 298 -4.57 13.90 -9.17
N ALA A 299 -3.39 14.47 -8.92
CA ALA A 299 -2.17 14.24 -9.71
C ALA A 299 -1.33 13.04 -9.23
N ASN A 300 -1.61 12.49 -8.05
CA ASN A 300 -0.88 11.36 -7.47
C ASN A 300 -0.87 10.13 -8.38
N PRO A 301 0.17 9.30 -8.33
CA PRO A 301 0.08 7.92 -8.81
C PRO A 301 -1.05 7.16 -8.11
N ILE A 302 -1.80 6.33 -8.83
CA ILE A 302 -3.01 5.67 -8.35
C ILE A 302 -2.97 4.17 -8.63
N GLY A 303 -3.42 3.37 -7.66
CA GLY A 303 -3.73 1.96 -7.85
C GLY A 303 -5.24 1.71 -7.94
N VAL A 304 -5.65 0.72 -8.74
CA VAL A 304 -7.02 0.19 -8.75
C VAL A 304 -6.99 -1.30 -8.52
N LYS A 305 -7.69 -1.77 -7.49
CA LYS A 305 -7.81 -3.21 -7.20
C LYS A 305 -8.74 -3.89 -8.22
N MET A 306 -8.28 -5.00 -8.77
CA MET A 306 -9.00 -5.81 -9.76
C MET A 306 -9.28 -7.20 -9.20
N GLY A 307 -10.49 -7.41 -8.69
CA GLY A 307 -10.96 -8.72 -8.26
C GLY A 307 -11.57 -9.56 -9.38
N PRO A 308 -12.11 -10.76 -9.06
CA PRO A 308 -12.65 -11.68 -10.06
C PRO A 308 -13.85 -11.17 -10.86
N THR A 309 -14.42 -10.03 -10.48
CA THR A 309 -15.52 -9.37 -11.21
C THR A 309 -15.03 -8.36 -12.25
N MET A 310 -13.70 -8.16 -12.37
CA MET A 310 -13.13 -7.32 -13.40
C MET A 310 -13.28 -7.96 -14.75
N THR A 311 -13.85 -7.23 -15.72
CA THR A 311 -13.89 -7.63 -17.12
C THR A 311 -12.83 -6.88 -17.94
N PRO A 312 -12.39 -7.40 -19.09
CA PRO A 312 -11.47 -6.70 -19.97
C PRO A 312 -11.96 -5.29 -20.36
N GLU A 313 -13.25 -5.16 -20.68
CA GLU A 313 -13.89 -3.89 -21.07
C GLU A 313 -13.84 -2.89 -19.90
N LEU A 314 -14.20 -3.34 -18.71
CA LEU A 314 -14.18 -2.50 -17.51
C LEU A 314 -12.75 -2.05 -17.18
N ALA A 315 -11.74 -2.88 -17.38
CA ALA A 315 -10.35 -2.50 -17.19
C ALA A 315 -9.92 -1.37 -18.13
N VAL A 316 -10.35 -1.42 -19.39
CA VAL A 316 -10.11 -0.34 -20.37
C VAL A 316 -10.78 0.96 -19.92
N GLU A 317 -12.03 0.91 -19.44
CA GLU A 317 -12.71 2.11 -18.93
C GLU A 317 -11.97 2.77 -17.78
N TYR A 318 -11.38 1.98 -16.85
CA TYR A 318 -10.52 2.54 -15.80
C TYR A 318 -9.27 3.21 -16.37
N VAL A 319 -8.62 2.57 -17.33
CA VAL A 319 -7.40 3.10 -17.96
C VAL A 319 -7.69 4.44 -18.65
N GLU A 320 -8.73 4.50 -19.48
CA GLU A 320 -9.11 5.71 -20.21
C GLU A 320 -9.52 6.86 -19.28
N ARG A 321 -10.21 6.54 -18.18
CA ARG A 321 -10.68 7.57 -17.23
C ARG A 321 -9.58 8.07 -16.28
N LEU A 322 -8.73 7.18 -15.77
CA LEU A 322 -7.76 7.51 -14.73
C LEU A 322 -6.40 7.94 -15.28
N ASP A 323 -6.13 7.59 -16.55
CA ASP A 323 -4.91 7.99 -17.25
C ASP A 323 -5.21 8.45 -18.70
N PRO A 324 -6.07 9.47 -18.90
CA PRO A 324 -6.50 9.91 -20.23
C PRO A 324 -5.34 10.45 -21.09
N HIS A 325 -4.17 10.70 -20.49
CA HIS A 325 -2.99 11.24 -21.16
C HIS A 325 -1.88 10.20 -21.36
N ASN A 326 -2.13 8.94 -21.01
CA ASN A 326 -1.16 7.85 -21.09
C ASN A 326 0.20 8.22 -20.48
N ARG A 327 0.17 8.67 -19.21
CA ARG A 327 1.37 9.04 -18.45
C ARG A 327 1.96 7.80 -17.78
N PRO A 328 3.14 7.30 -18.19
CA PRO A 328 3.77 6.18 -17.53
C PRO A 328 3.92 6.44 -16.02
N GLY A 329 3.59 5.45 -15.19
CA GLY A 329 3.64 5.58 -13.73
C GLY A 329 2.38 6.17 -13.07
N ARG A 330 1.43 6.67 -13.86
CA ARG A 330 0.18 7.23 -13.33
C ARG A 330 -0.74 6.16 -12.75
N LEU A 331 -0.96 5.07 -13.47
CA LEU A 331 -1.93 4.05 -13.11
C LEU A 331 -1.30 2.68 -12.90
N THR A 332 -1.64 2.07 -11.76
CA THR A 332 -1.31 0.69 -11.43
C THR A 332 -2.59 -0.14 -11.38
N LEU A 333 -2.67 -1.18 -12.18
CA LEU A 333 -3.73 -2.18 -12.13
C LEU A 333 -3.29 -3.32 -11.20
N VAL A 334 -3.98 -3.44 -10.05
CA VAL A 334 -3.58 -4.35 -8.96
C VAL A 334 -4.45 -5.60 -8.99
N SER A 335 -3.94 -6.68 -9.61
CA SER A 335 -4.60 -7.97 -9.72
C SER A 335 -4.73 -8.65 -8.33
N ARG A 336 -5.96 -9.05 -7.95
CA ARG A 336 -6.25 -9.81 -6.72
C ARG A 336 -7.28 -10.91 -7.01
N LEU A 337 -6.94 -11.78 -7.92
CA LEU A 337 -7.88 -12.75 -8.51
C LEU A 337 -8.00 -14.04 -7.72
N GLY A 338 -6.98 -14.36 -6.92
CA GLY A 338 -6.82 -15.65 -6.24
C GLY A 338 -6.05 -16.65 -7.10
N ASN A 339 -5.29 -17.53 -6.45
CA ASN A 339 -4.39 -18.47 -7.12
C ASN A 339 -5.08 -19.37 -8.15
N HIS A 340 -6.35 -19.75 -7.90
CA HIS A 340 -7.11 -20.60 -8.82
C HIS A 340 -7.65 -19.90 -10.08
N LYS A 341 -7.60 -18.56 -10.12
CA LYS A 341 -8.25 -17.76 -11.19
C LYS A 341 -7.31 -16.88 -11.97
N VAL A 342 -6.13 -16.58 -11.44
CA VAL A 342 -5.21 -15.60 -12.04
C VAL A 342 -4.84 -16.01 -13.47
N ARG A 343 -4.55 -17.28 -13.72
CA ARG A 343 -4.15 -17.79 -15.03
C ARG A 343 -5.26 -17.74 -16.09
N ASP A 344 -6.52 -17.77 -15.66
CA ASP A 344 -7.69 -17.74 -16.56
C ASP A 344 -8.21 -16.32 -16.80
N LEU A 345 -8.26 -15.50 -15.74
CA LEU A 345 -8.91 -14.19 -15.80
C LEU A 345 -7.97 -13.05 -16.21
N LEU A 346 -6.69 -13.15 -15.87
CA LEU A 346 -5.75 -12.06 -16.13
C LEU A 346 -5.37 -11.89 -17.62
N PRO A 347 -5.15 -12.95 -18.41
CA PRO A 347 -4.72 -12.80 -19.80
C PRO A 347 -5.62 -11.91 -20.66
N PRO A 348 -6.94 -12.12 -20.75
CA PRO A 348 -7.80 -11.30 -21.60
C PRO A 348 -7.87 -9.83 -21.13
N ILE A 349 -7.66 -9.56 -19.82
CA ILE A 349 -7.59 -8.19 -19.30
C ILE A 349 -6.32 -7.52 -19.82
N ILE A 350 -5.16 -8.17 -19.73
CA ILE A 350 -3.89 -7.63 -20.20
C ILE A 350 -3.95 -7.36 -21.70
N GLU A 351 -4.39 -8.33 -22.52
CA GLU A 351 -4.50 -8.20 -23.98
C GLU A 351 -5.37 -6.99 -24.36
N LYS A 352 -6.51 -6.83 -23.69
CA LYS A 352 -7.44 -5.74 -23.99
C LYS A 352 -6.87 -4.37 -23.61
N VAL A 353 -6.21 -4.26 -22.44
CA VAL A 353 -5.55 -3.03 -22.00
C VAL A 353 -4.36 -2.70 -22.90
N GLN A 354 -3.52 -3.69 -23.27
CA GLN A 354 -2.43 -3.47 -24.22
C GLN A 354 -2.90 -2.92 -25.57
N ALA A 355 -4.06 -3.38 -26.05
CA ALA A 355 -4.63 -2.90 -27.31
C ALA A 355 -4.97 -1.40 -27.30
N THR A 356 -5.12 -0.77 -26.13
CA THR A 356 -5.30 0.69 -26.00
C THR A 356 -4.02 1.50 -26.19
N GLY A 357 -2.85 0.87 -26.06
CA GLY A 357 -1.54 1.52 -26.11
C GLY A 357 -1.14 2.22 -24.80
N HIS A 358 -1.93 2.11 -23.73
CA HIS A 358 -1.57 2.70 -22.43
C HIS A 358 -0.46 1.92 -21.72
N GLN A 359 0.45 2.67 -21.08
CA GLN A 359 1.57 2.14 -20.29
C GLN A 359 1.20 2.08 -18.82
N VAL A 360 0.43 1.07 -18.43
CA VAL A 360 0.05 0.84 -17.04
C VAL A 360 1.07 -0.03 -16.31
N ILE A 361 1.10 0.07 -14.98
CA ILE A 361 1.84 -0.87 -14.13
C ILE A 361 0.92 -2.03 -13.78
N TRP A 362 1.40 -3.24 -13.99
CA TRP A 362 0.75 -4.47 -13.52
C TRP A 362 1.34 -4.88 -12.18
N GLN A 363 0.49 -5.08 -11.18
CA GLN A 363 0.91 -5.46 -9.83
C GLN A 363 0.05 -6.62 -9.31
N CYS A 364 0.67 -7.62 -8.68
CA CYS A 364 -0.01 -8.74 -8.05
C CYS A 364 -0.28 -8.46 -6.57
N ASP A 365 -1.54 -8.57 -6.14
CA ASP A 365 -1.95 -8.66 -4.74
C ASP A 365 -2.38 -10.10 -4.44
N PRO A 366 -1.49 -10.98 -4.00
CA PRO A 366 -1.80 -12.39 -3.78
C PRO A 366 -2.47 -12.64 -2.42
N MET A 367 -2.78 -11.57 -1.68
CA MET A 367 -3.32 -11.67 -0.33
C MET A 367 -4.85 -11.78 -0.33
N HIS A 368 -5.52 -10.81 -0.96
CA HIS A 368 -6.97 -10.63 -0.81
C HIS A 368 -7.81 -11.67 -1.56
N GLY A 369 -7.27 -12.34 -2.58
CA GLY A 369 -7.93 -13.44 -3.30
C GLY A 369 -7.82 -14.80 -2.59
N ASN A 370 -6.92 -14.94 -1.60
CA ASN A 370 -6.57 -16.21 -0.95
C ASN A 370 -6.96 -16.30 0.53
N THR A 371 -7.77 -15.36 1.01
CA THR A 371 -8.25 -15.37 2.41
C THR A 371 -9.37 -16.38 2.58
N HIS A 372 -9.29 -17.19 3.65
CA HIS A 372 -10.31 -18.15 4.05
C HIS A 372 -10.39 -18.25 5.57
N GLU A 373 -11.36 -18.97 6.09
CA GLU A 373 -11.50 -19.30 7.51
C GLU A 373 -10.83 -20.63 7.79
N SER A 374 -10.01 -20.70 8.84
CA SER A 374 -9.34 -21.91 9.30
C SER A 374 -10.32 -22.84 10.00
N SER A 375 -9.92 -24.09 10.25
CA SER A 375 -10.69 -25.06 11.05
C SER A 375 -10.92 -24.60 12.49
N THR A 376 -10.11 -23.67 12.98
CA THR A 376 -10.19 -23.07 14.33
C THR A 376 -10.96 -21.75 14.37
N GLY A 377 -11.56 -21.32 13.24
CA GLY A 377 -12.37 -20.11 13.13
C GLY A 377 -11.59 -18.81 12.93
N TYR A 378 -10.27 -18.87 12.78
CA TYR A 378 -9.46 -17.72 12.44
C TYR A 378 -9.48 -17.44 10.94
N LYS A 379 -9.54 -16.18 10.57
CA LYS A 379 -9.27 -15.76 9.20
C LYS A 379 -7.78 -15.98 8.89
N THR A 380 -7.46 -16.62 7.79
CA THR A 380 -6.06 -16.93 7.46
C THR A 380 -5.82 -17.01 5.96
N ARG A 381 -4.58 -17.24 5.57
CA ARG A 381 -4.12 -17.46 4.19
C ARG A 381 -3.08 -18.57 4.19
N HIS A 382 -3.11 -19.45 3.20
CA HIS A 382 -2.01 -20.38 2.96
C HIS A 382 -0.89 -19.71 2.21
N PHE A 383 0.33 -19.78 2.72
CA PHE A 383 1.53 -19.23 2.08
C PHE A 383 1.72 -19.78 0.66
N ASP A 384 1.54 -21.08 0.45
CA ASP A 384 1.66 -21.70 -0.87
C ASP A 384 0.67 -21.13 -1.90
N ARG A 385 -0.56 -20.76 -1.48
CA ARG A 385 -1.53 -20.14 -2.38
C ARG A 385 -1.13 -18.71 -2.75
N ILE A 386 -0.50 -17.99 -1.81
CA ILE A 386 0.07 -16.67 -2.07
C ILE A 386 1.18 -16.79 -3.12
N VAL A 387 2.10 -17.73 -2.94
CA VAL A 387 3.20 -18.00 -3.89
C VAL A 387 2.65 -18.42 -5.25
N ASP A 388 1.66 -19.32 -5.30
CA ASP A 388 1.06 -19.80 -6.56
C ASP A 388 0.34 -18.69 -7.34
N GLU A 389 -0.33 -17.74 -6.67
CA GLU A 389 -0.92 -16.58 -7.36
C GLU A 389 0.16 -15.68 -7.97
N VAL A 390 1.25 -15.43 -7.24
CA VAL A 390 2.39 -14.66 -7.77
C VAL A 390 3.00 -15.40 -8.96
N GLN A 391 3.25 -16.70 -8.84
CA GLN A 391 3.78 -17.51 -9.94
C GLN A 391 2.87 -17.46 -11.17
N GLY A 392 1.56 -17.64 -11.00
CA GLY A 392 0.59 -17.53 -12.08
C GLY A 392 0.57 -16.15 -12.73
N PHE A 393 0.71 -15.09 -11.94
CA PHE A 393 0.86 -13.73 -12.46
C PHE A 393 2.11 -13.58 -13.34
N PHE A 394 3.26 -14.07 -12.92
CA PHE A 394 4.49 -14.05 -13.71
C PHE A 394 4.39 -14.91 -14.99
N GLU A 395 3.81 -16.11 -14.89
CA GLU A 395 3.58 -17.00 -16.04
C GLU A 395 2.74 -16.31 -17.13
N VAL A 396 1.65 -15.63 -16.74
CA VAL A 396 0.78 -14.90 -17.67
C VAL A 396 1.53 -13.76 -18.36
N HIS A 397 2.29 -12.96 -17.60
CA HIS A 397 3.05 -11.84 -18.15
C HIS A 397 4.14 -12.32 -19.13
N ARG A 398 4.84 -13.41 -18.81
CA ARG A 398 5.81 -14.02 -19.72
C ARG A 398 5.17 -14.52 -21.01
N ALA A 399 4.03 -15.21 -20.90
CA ALA A 399 3.31 -15.74 -22.06
C ALA A 399 2.85 -14.63 -23.01
N LEU A 400 2.48 -13.45 -22.48
CA LEU A 400 2.01 -12.30 -23.24
C LEU A 400 3.11 -11.31 -23.62
N GLY A 401 4.36 -11.53 -23.17
CA GLY A 401 5.46 -10.61 -23.43
C GLY A 401 5.31 -9.25 -22.75
N THR A 402 4.66 -9.21 -21.57
CA THR A 402 4.44 -8.01 -20.76
C THR A 402 5.28 -8.04 -19.50
N HIS A 403 5.45 -6.88 -18.84
CA HIS A 403 6.25 -6.78 -17.62
C HIS A 403 5.40 -7.03 -16.36
N PRO A 404 5.76 -8.01 -15.50
CA PRO A 404 5.16 -8.20 -14.18
C PRO A 404 5.70 -7.12 -13.23
N GLY A 405 5.08 -5.93 -13.23
CA GLY A 405 5.64 -4.71 -12.66
C GLY A 405 5.83 -4.69 -11.14
N GLY A 406 5.12 -5.55 -10.37
CA GLY A 406 5.30 -5.53 -8.92
C GLY A 406 4.41 -6.45 -8.12
N ILE A 407 4.60 -6.41 -6.78
CA ILE A 407 3.77 -7.12 -5.80
C ILE A 407 3.21 -6.15 -4.75
N HIS A 408 2.00 -6.43 -4.24
CA HIS A 408 1.31 -5.70 -3.18
C HIS A 408 0.94 -6.69 -2.07
N VAL A 409 1.61 -6.62 -0.92
CA VAL A 409 1.52 -7.64 0.12
C VAL A 409 1.20 -7.05 1.50
N GLU A 410 0.40 -7.76 2.29
CA GLU A 410 0.16 -7.45 3.70
C GLU A 410 1.18 -8.19 4.55
N ILE A 411 2.11 -7.43 5.12
CA ILE A 411 3.25 -7.92 5.90
C ILE A 411 3.36 -7.17 7.22
N THR A 412 4.04 -7.77 8.18
CA THR A 412 4.47 -7.11 9.41
C THR A 412 5.90 -7.48 9.77
N GLY A 413 6.58 -6.58 10.46
CA GLY A 413 7.90 -6.82 11.04
C GLY A 413 7.87 -7.69 12.31
N GLU A 414 6.67 -8.09 12.74
CA GLU A 414 6.46 -8.90 13.93
C GLU A 414 6.48 -10.40 13.59
N ASN A 415 6.78 -11.24 14.59
CA ASN A 415 6.77 -12.69 14.45
C ASN A 415 5.37 -13.26 14.75
N VAL A 416 4.37 -12.83 13.97
CA VAL A 416 2.98 -13.26 14.11
C VAL A 416 2.74 -14.65 13.50
N THR A 417 1.65 -15.31 13.90
CA THR A 417 1.20 -16.60 13.38
C THR A 417 -0.18 -16.45 12.71
N GLU A 418 -0.30 -15.54 11.73
CA GLU A 418 -1.58 -15.19 11.10
C GLU A 418 -1.83 -15.92 9.77
N CYS A 419 -0.75 -16.32 9.07
CA CYS A 419 -0.81 -17.07 7.82
C CYS A 419 -0.22 -18.48 7.99
N LEU A 420 -0.90 -19.48 7.39
CA LEU A 420 -0.51 -20.88 7.45
C LEU A 420 0.67 -21.18 6.51
N GLY A 421 1.49 -22.18 6.90
CA GLY A 421 2.58 -22.71 6.08
C GLY A 421 3.81 -21.82 6.10
N GLY A 422 4.56 -21.82 4.97
CA GLY A 422 5.91 -21.28 4.90
C GLY A 422 6.93 -22.21 5.58
N ALA A 423 8.20 -21.83 5.57
CA ALA A 423 9.27 -22.63 6.15
C ALA A 423 9.14 -22.88 7.66
N GLN A 424 8.32 -22.09 8.36
CA GLN A 424 8.00 -22.28 9.78
C GLN A 424 6.92 -23.35 10.01
N ASP A 425 6.28 -23.84 8.93
CA ASP A 425 5.22 -24.86 8.95
C ASP A 425 4.05 -24.51 9.91
N ILE A 426 3.65 -23.22 9.90
CA ILE A 426 2.55 -22.72 10.77
C ILE A 426 1.28 -23.46 10.41
N SER A 427 0.70 -24.16 11.40
CA SER A 427 -0.54 -24.93 11.30
C SER A 427 -1.75 -24.18 11.86
N ASP A 428 -2.96 -24.71 11.64
CA ASP A 428 -4.22 -24.17 12.22
C ASP A 428 -4.16 -24.00 13.74
N THR A 429 -3.46 -24.89 14.44
CA THR A 429 -3.35 -24.85 15.91
C THR A 429 -2.39 -23.76 16.39
N ASP A 430 -1.47 -23.31 15.55
CA ASP A 430 -0.49 -22.27 15.89
C ASP A 430 -1.06 -20.87 15.75
N LEU A 431 -2.14 -20.68 14.96
CA LEU A 431 -2.73 -19.37 14.69
C LEU A 431 -3.03 -18.57 15.96
N SER A 432 -3.56 -19.24 17.01
CA SER A 432 -3.89 -18.57 18.27
C SER A 432 -2.68 -18.08 19.07
N GLY A 433 -1.45 -18.51 18.71
CA GLY A 433 -0.23 -18.19 19.45
C GLY A 433 0.12 -16.71 19.41
N ARG A 434 0.08 -16.10 18.21
CA ARG A 434 0.33 -14.67 17.98
C ARG A 434 -0.53 -14.14 16.82
N TYR A 435 -1.86 -14.20 16.99
CA TYR A 435 -2.80 -13.60 16.04
C TYR A 435 -3.12 -12.17 16.48
N GLU A 436 -2.41 -11.20 15.93
CA GLU A 436 -2.37 -9.81 16.41
C GLU A 436 -3.07 -8.81 15.47
N THR A 437 -3.45 -9.24 14.26
CA THR A 437 -4.09 -8.34 13.30
C THR A 437 -5.46 -7.85 13.77
N ALA A 438 -5.73 -6.57 13.57
CA ALA A 438 -7.07 -6.00 13.81
C ALA A 438 -8.06 -6.30 12.66
N CYS A 439 -7.60 -6.75 11.49
CA CYS A 439 -8.43 -6.97 10.28
C CYS A 439 -8.12 -8.27 9.56
N ASP A 440 -7.19 -8.25 8.59
CA ASP A 440 -6.86 -9.41 7.77
C ASP A 440 -5.46 -9.94 8.11
N PRO A 441 -5.21 -11.27 7.99
CA PRO A 441 -3.94 -11.88 8.36
C PRO A 441 -2.77 -11.38 7.51
N ARG A 442 -1.62 -11.19 8.14
CA ARG A 442 -0.38 -10.68 7.53
C ARG A 442 0.69 -11.77 7.48
N LEU A 443 1.58 -11.68 6.51
CA LEU A 443 2.83 -12.45 6.54
C LEU A 443 3.73 -11.88 7.63
N ASN A 444 4.33 -12.74 8.44
CA ASN A 444 5.38 -12.35 9.36
C ASN A 444 6.71 -12.08 8.62
N THR A 445 7.74 -11.61 9.33
CA THR A 445 9.04 -11.30 8.73
C THR A 445 9.63 -12.49 7.98
N GLN A 446 9.55 -13.73 8.52
CA GLN A 446 10.14 -14.90 7.87
C GLN A 446 9.42 -15.27 6.59
N GLN A 447 8.08 -15.32 6.61
CA GLN A 447 7.26 -15.57 5.41
C GLN A 447 7.45 -14.47 4.37
N SER A 448 7.58 -13.20 4.80
CA SER A 448 7.83 -12.06 3.90
C SER A 448 9.16 -12.19 3.16
N LEU A 449 10.22 -12.59 3.85
CA LEU A 449 11.55 -12.80 3.25
C LEU A 449 11.55 -14.03 2.35
N GLU A 450 10.91 -15.12 2.77
CA GLU A 450 10.76 -16.31 1.93
C GLU A 450 10.05 -15.97 0.62
N LEU A 451 8.96 -15.20 0.67
CA LEU A 451 8.26 -14.70 -0.52
C LEU A 451 9.19 -13.85 -1.39
N ALA A 452 9.98 -12.95 -0.80
CA ALA A 452 10.91 -12.10 -1.55
C ALA A 452 11.97 -12.92 -2.30
N PHE A 453 12.52 -13.97 -1.69
CA PHE A 453 13.48 -14.87 -2.34
C PHE A 453 12.83 -15.65 -3.50
N LEU A 454 11.61 -16.17 -3.31
CA LEU A 454 10.86 -16.86 -4.37
C LEU A 454 10.54 -15.94 -5.55
N VAL A 455 10.12 -14.69 -5.28
CA VAL A 455 9.88 -13.70 -6.34
C VAL A 455 11.19 -13.31 -7.03
N ALA A 456 12.29 -13.20 -6.30
CA ALA A 456 13.60 -12.93 -6.87
C ALA A 456 14.06 -14.05 -7.84
N GLU A 457 13.77 -15.31 -7.52
CA GLU A 457 14.00 -16.44 -8.44
C GLU A 457 13.14 -16.29 -9.70
N MET A 458 11.83 -15.96 -9.56
CA MET A 458 10.93 -15.74 -10.69
C MET A 458 11.35 -14.56 -11.58
N LEU A 459 12.00 -13.54 -11.04
CA LEU A 459 12.47 -12.37 -11.80
C LEU A 459 13.76 -12.66 -12.59
N ARG A 460 14.48 -13.72 -12.27
CA ARG A 460 15.72 -14.14 -12.99
C ARG A 460 15.44 -15.01 -14.21
N ASP A 461 14.34 -15.75 -14.18
CA ASP A 461 13.91 -16.64 -15.26
C ASP A 461 13.19 -15.86 -16.38
#